data_6173a484dc876a7dcb43c8c507aa1425
#
_entry.id   6173a484dc876a7dcb43c8c507aa1425
#
_cell.length_a   1.000
_cell.length_b   1.000
_cell.length_c   1.000
_cell.angle_alpha   90.00
_cell.angle_beta   90.00
_cell.angle_gamma   90.00
#
_symmetry.space_group_name_H-M   'P 1'
#
loop_
_entity.id
_entity.type
_entity.pdbx_description
1 polymer ?
#
loop_
_entity_poly.entity_id
_entity_poly.type
_entity_poly.pdbx_seq_one_letter_code
_entity_poly.pdbx_strand_id
1 'polypeptide(L)'
;VLYETMMSRRVNFRINDLSSAFRDTKTLTYIKRLFEKGDEAVPNKIKKLRPILHFAVHNLLPISKPVFTSLKNKLKFIEVVRHPLYMIIQQTLNHINISKNFGSARQFRIYLEVNNKTIPFTSLSFYDKFYKLKPVERAILEIANYYKLSEKFKKKNFKLINNNLISIPFEDFVLQPNPHINKIAKLLNTNKSNKTKKTMIQQKVPRKKISDGIPLDIYKRC
;
A
#
# COMPACT_ATOMS: atom_id res chain seq x y z
N VAL A 1 -0.59 -4.44 16.91
CA VAL A 1 -1.08 -3.32 16.08
C VAL A 1 -2.57 -3.13 16.24
N LEU A 2 -3.42 -4.12 15.89
CA LEU A 2 -4.89 -3.98 16.05
C LEU A 2 -5.31 -3.63 17.48
N TYR A 3 -4.78 -4.33 18.46
CA TYR A 3 -5.03 -4.03 19.88
C TYR A 3 -4.65 -2.59 20.21
N GLU A 4 -3.46 -2.15 19.84
CA GLU A 4 -2.97 -0.81 20.10
C GLU A 4 -3.82 0.27 19.39
N THR A 5 -4.28 -0.02 18.19
CA THR A 5 -5.22 0.86 17.47
C THR A 5 -6.56 0.94 18.20
N MET A 6 -7.08 -0.18 18.69
CA MET A 6 -8.31 -0.21 19.48
C MET A 6 -8.19 0.57 20.80
N MET A 7 -7.02 0.59 21.40
CA MET A 7 -6.72 1.34 22.62
C MET A 7 -6.35 2.80 22.35
N SER A 8 -6.46 3.29 21.11
CA SER A 8 -6.06 4.65 20.68
C SER A 8 -4.60 4.99 20.89
N ARG A 9 -3.76 4.01 21.10
CA ARG A 9 -2.34 4.28 21.20
C ARG A 9 -1.80 4.67 19.84
N ARG A 10 -1.01 5.73 19.79
CA ARG A 10 -0.25 6.10 18.60
C ARG A 10 0.95 5.19 18.50
N VAL A 11 0.77 4.02 17.92
CA VAL A 11 1.88 3.10 17.66
C VAL A 11 2.40 3.27 16.25
N ASN A 12 3.71 3.14 16.14
CA ASN A 12 4.32 2.94 14.85
C ASN A 12 3.97 1.54 14.36
N PHE A 13 3.80 1.41 13.06
CA PHE A 13 3.42 0.15 12.41
C PHE A 13 4.39 -1.00 12.74
N ARG A 14 5.61 -0.67 13.15
CA ARG A 14 6.67 -1.61 13.52
C ARG A 14 7.25 -1.21 14.86
N ILE A 15 6.84 -1.91 15.91
CA ILE A 15 7.34 -1.70 17.28
C ILE A 15 8.88 -1.77 17.33
N ASN A 16 9.50 -2.65 16.56
CA ASN A 16 10.94 -2.86 16.53
C ASN A 16 11.67 -2.02 15.49
N ASP A 17 10.98 -1.12 14.80
CA ASP A 17 11.57 -0.30 13.75
C ASP A 17 12.00 1.06 14.30
N LEU A 18 13.25 1.15 14.77
CA LEU A 18 13.85 2.42 15.20
C LEU A 18 13.78 3.53 14.14
N SER A 19 13.67 3.18 12.84
CA SER A 19 13.52 4.20 11.81
C SER A 19 12.20 4.95 11.90
N SER A 20 11.17 4.39 12.49
CA SER A 20 9.92 5.10 12.76
C SER A 20 10.05 6.12 13.90
N ALA A 21 11.00 5.94 14.80
CA ALA A 21 11.32 6.93 15.83
C ALA A 21 11.92 8.22 15.23
N PHE A 22 12.65 8.09 14.13
CA PHE A 22 13.26 9.23 13.43
C PHE A 22 12.30 9.96 12.49
N ARG A 23 11.19 9.34 12.10
CA ARG A 23 10.12 10.01 11.33
C ARG A 23 9.24 10.88 12.22
N ASP A 24 9.04 10.48 13.45
CA ASP A 24 8.44 11.35 14.44
C ASP A 24 9.54 12.28 14.94
N THR A 25 9.41 13.54 14.69
CA THR A 25 10.38 14.62 14.92
C THR A 25 11.05 14.67 16.29
N LYS A 26 10.71 13.73 17.21
CA LYS A 26 11.28 13.62 18.55
C LYS A 26 11.36 12.15 18.98
N THR A 27 12.55 11.61 19.10
CA THR A 27 12.84 10.24 19.59
C THR A 27 12.16 9.94 20.94
N LEU A 28 12.11 10.93 21.84
CA LEU A 28 11.39 10.84 23.12
C LEU A 28 9.89 10.59 22.97
N THR A 29 9.28 11.05 21.88
CA THR A 29 7.85 10.81 21.61
C THR A 29 7.57 9.34 21.31
N TYR A 30 8.49 8.64 20.63
CA TYR A 30 8.37 7.22 20.38
C TYR A 30 8.44 6.41 21.68
N ILE A 31 9.43 6.72 22.54
CA ILE A 31 9.60 6.05 23.83
C ILE A 31 8.37 6.29 24.72
N LYS A 32 7.87 7.53 24.80
CA LYS A 32 6.63 7.83 25.52
C LYS A 32 5.45 7.01 25.05
N ARG A 33 5.32 6.80 23.73
CA ARG A 33 4.23 6.00 23.16
C ARG A 33 4.28 4.52 23.55
N LEU A 34 5.45 3.97 23.82
CA LEU A 34 5.59 2.59 24.27
C LEU A 34 5.02 2.40 25.70
N PHE A 35 5.07 3.45 26.51
CA PHE A 35 4.57 3.45 27.90
C PHE A 35 3.22 4.14 28.05
N GLU A 36 2.64 4.67 26.97
CA GLU A 36 1.34 5.34 27.01
C GLU A 36 0.23 4.32 27.33
N LYS A 37 -0.53 4.60 28.39
CA LYS A 37 -1.74 3.81 28.66
C LYS A 37 -2.75 4.05 27.54
N GLY A 38 -3.38 2.97 27.07
CA GLY A 38 -4.46 3.10 26.10
C GLY A 38 -5.72 3.70 26.72
N ASP A 39 -6.60 4.22 25.90
CA ASP A 39 -7.93 4.66 26.31
C ASP A 39 -8.90 3.47 26.20
N GLU A 40 -9.31 2.90 27.33
CA GLU A 40 -10.22 1.75 27.41
C GLU A 40 -11.64 2.08 26.91
N ALA A 41 -12.00 3.36 26.87
CA ALA A 41 -13.29 3.79 26.30
C ALA A 41 -13.34 3.65 24.77
N VAL A 42 -12.18 3.56 24.10
CA VAL A 42 -12.10 3.47 22.62
C VAL A 42 -12.72 2.20 22.05
N PRO A 43 -12.53 1.00 22.60
CA PRO A 43 -13.23 -0.19 22.13
C PRO A 43 -14.75 -0.01 22.11
N ASN A 44 -15.32 0.62 23.15
CA ASN A 44 -16.73 0.93 23.22
C ASN A 44 -17.17 1.98 22.19
N LYS A 45 -16.36 3.03 21.97
CA LYS A 45 -16.59 4.01 20.91
C LYS A 45 -16.55 3.36 19.53
N ILE A 46 -15.59 2.47 19.24
CA ILE A 46 -15.50 1.72 17.99
C ILE A 46 -16.74 0.84 17.80
N LYS A 47 -17.15 0.11 18.83
CA LYS A 47 -18.35 -0.71 18.81
C LYS A 47 -19.61 0.10 18.49
N LYS A 48 -19.74 1.29 19.10
CA LYS A 48 -20.87 2.21 18.90
C LYS A 48 -20.85 2.88 17.53
N LEU A 49 -19.71 3.41 17.12
CA LEU A 49 -19.56 4.23 15.90
C LEU A 49 -19.36 3.39 14.64
N ARG A 50 -18.91 2.13 14.80
CA ARG A 50 -18.59 1.20 13.69
C ARG A 50 -17.77 1.86 12.56
N PRO A 51 -16.64 2.50 12.88
CA PRO A 51 -15.85 3.21 11.88
C PRO A 51 -15.32 2.24 10.82
N ILE A 52 -15.09 2.76 9.62
CA ILE A 52 -14.42 2.01 8.57
C ILE A 52 -12.96 1.81 8.96
N LEU A 53 -12.53 0.55 9.07
CA LEU A 53 -11.13 0.22 9.27
C LEU A 53 -10.41 0.24 7.93
N HIS A 54 -9.45 1.14 7.78
CA HIS A 54 -8.68 1.32 6.55
C HIS A 54 -7.25 0.78 6.71
N PHE A 55 -6.83 -0.04 5.75
CA PHE A 55 -5.45 -0.50 5.61
C PHE A 55 -4.90 -0.10 4.24
N ALA A 56 -3.69 0.48 4.24
CA ALA A 56 -2.91 0.65 3.02
C ALA A 56 -1.91 -0.49 2.92
N VAL A 57 -1.94 -1.21 1.81
CA VAL A 57 -1.10 -2.37 1.56
C VAL A 57 -0.50 -2.32 0.16
N HIS A 58 0.69 -2.91 -0.01
CA HIS A 58 1.36 -2.97 -1.30
C HIS A 58 1.29 -4.39 -1.87
N ASN A 59 1.03 -4.48 -3.19
CA ASN A 59 1.11 -5.73 -3.96
C ASN A 59 0.27 -6.91 -3.41
N LEU A 60 -0.81 -6.63 -2.69
CA LEU A 60 -1.59 -7.67 -2.01
C LEU A 60 -2.61 -8.37 -2.94
N LEU A 61 -3.11 -7.69 -3.98
CA LEU A 61 -4.25 -8.19 -4.76
C LEU A 61 -4.09 -9.63 -5.26
N PRO A 62 -2.97 -10.05 -5.85
CA PRO A 62 -2.83 -11.42 -6.38
C PRO A 62 -2.99 -12.54 -5.34
N ILE A 63 -2.76 -12.22 -4.07
CA ILE A 63 -2.79 -13.18 -2.96
C ILE A 63 -3.93 -12.90 -1.97
N SER A 64 -4.84 -11.98 -2.30
CA SER A 64 -5.89 -11.52 -1.39
C SER A 64 -7.13 -12.43 -1.31
N LYS A 65 -7.15 -13.58 -2.01
CA LYS A 65 -8.29 -14.50 -1.98
C LYS A 65 -8.75 -14.86 -0.56
N PRO A 66 -7.87 -15.21 0.40
CA PRO A 66 -8.29 -15.51 1.77
C PRO A 66 -9.00 -14.34 2.44
N VAL A 67 -8.53 -13.11 2.19
CA VAL A 67 -9.13 -11.88 2.76
C VAL A 67 -10.53 -11.66 2.21
N PHE A 68 -10.72 -11.78 0.89
CA PHE A 68 -12.04 -11.68 0.26
C PHE A 68 -12.98 -12.77 0.74
N THR A 69 -12.49 -14.01 0.88
CA THR A 69 -13.29 -15.15 1.34
C THR A 69 -13.75 -14.97 2.79
N SER A 70 -12.87 -14.48 3.66
CA SER A 70 -13.15 -14.31 5.10
C SER A 70 -14.06 -13.11 5.36
N LEU A 71 -13.80 -11.98 4.72
CA LEU A 71 -14.53 -10.73 4.99
C LEU A 71 -15.76 -10.53 4.09
N LYS A 72 -15.82 -11.24 2.97
CA LYS A 72 -16.96 -11.18 2.02
C LYS A 72 -17.38 -9.73 1.73
N ASN A 73 -18.65 -9.39 1.90
CA ASN A 73 -19.21 -8.07 1.62
C ASN A 73 -18.71 -6.96 2.57
N LYS A 74 -18.06 -7.31 3.69
CA LYS A 74 -17.46 -6.35 4.61
C LYS A 74 -16.14 -5.77 4.09
N LEU A 75 -15.48 -6.46 3.16
CA LEU A 75 -14.27 -5.98 2.52
C LEU A 75 -14.63 -5.07 1.34
N LYS A 76 -14.04 -3.89 1.30
CA LYS A 76 -14.00 -3.03 0.12
C LYS A 76 -12.55 -2.80 -0.26
N PHE A 77 -12.19 -3.19 -1.48
CA PHE A 77 -10.82 -3.14 -1.97
C PHE A 77 -10.70 -2.09 -3.08
N ILE A 78 -9.82 -1.13 -2.86
CA ILE A 78 -9.51 -0.10 -3.84
C ILE A 78 -8.10 -0.37 -4.32
N GLU A 79 -7.96 -0.84 -5.55
CA GLU A 79 -6.67 -1.01 -6.20
C GLU A 79 -6.30 0.29 -6.92
N VAL A 80 -5.18 0.89 -6.54
CA VAL A 80 -4.62 2.03 -7.25
C VAL A 80 -3.55 1.50 -8.20
N VAL A 81 -3.80 1.65 -9.49
CA VAL A 81 -2.92 1.15 -10.56
C VAL A 81 -2.14 2.32 -11.13
N ARG A 82 -0.82 2.23 -11.14
CA ARG A 82 0.07 3.25 -11.69
C ARG A 82 0.65 2.78 -13.02
N HIS A 83 0.83 3.69 -13.96
CA HIS A 83 1.44 3.34 -15.25
C HIS A 83 2.84 2.72 -15.06
N PRO A 84 3.15 1.58 -15.70
CA PRO A 84 4.39 0.83 -15.47
C PRO A 84 5.66 1.67 -15.61
N LEU A 85 5.75 2.53 -16.62
CA LEU A 85 6.92 3.38 -16.85
C LEU A 85 7.24 4.29 -15.65
N TYR A 86 6.22 4.83 -14.99
CA TYR A 86 6.43 5.68 -13.79
C TYR A 86 6.82 4.87 -12.55
N MET A 87 6.68 3.55 -12.59
CA MET A 87 7.07 2.67 -11.49
C MET A 87 8.52 2.19 -11.60
N ILE A 88 9.09 2.13 -12.82
CA ILE A 88 10.41 1.51 -13.05
C ILE A 88 11.49 2.15 -12.19
N ILE A 89 11.58 3.48 -12.17
CA ILE A 89 12.61 4.19 -11.39
C ILE A 89 12.49 3.85 -9.91
N GLN A 90 11.30 3.99 -9.35
CA GLN A 90 11.06 3.71 -7.93
C GLN A 90 11.36 2.25 -7.58
N GLN A 91 10.95 1.31 -8.42
CA GLN A 91 11.20 -0.11 -8.19
C GLN A 91 12.67 -0.46 -8.37
N THR A 92 13.37 0.16 -9.31
CA THR A 92 14.82 0.01 -9.45
C THR A 92 15.56 0.45 -8.19
N LEU A 93 15.24 1.62 -7.65
CA LEU A 93 15.80 2.11 -6.39
C LEU A 93 15.48 1.16 -5.23
N ASN A 94 14.26 0.62 -5.19
CA ASN A 94 13.89 -0.38 -4.20
C ASN A 94 14.79 -1.63 -4.33
N HIS A 95 15.07 -2.10 -5.55
CA HIS A 95 15.96 -3.25 -5.76
C HIS A 95 17.42 -2.97 -5.37
N ILE A 96 17.93 -1.78 -5.64
CA ILE A 96 19.26 -1.36 -5.20
C ILE A 96 19.35 -1.39 -3.66
N ASN A 97 18.34 -0.87 -2.97
CA ASN A 97 18.30 -0.85 -1.52
C ASN A 97 18.07 -2.24 -0.90
N ILE A 98 17.27 -3.08 -1.57
CA ILE A 98 16.98 -4.45 -1.17
C ILE A 98 18.21 -5.32 -1.25
N SER A 99 19.03 -5.17 -2.28
CA SER A 99 20.24 -6.00 -2.46
C SER A 99 21.21 -5.89 -1.29
N LYS A 100 21.12 -4.81 -0.51
CA LYS A 100 21.92 -4.60 0.71
C LYS A 100 21.34 -5.25 1.96
N ASN A 101 20.03 -5.57 1.99
CA ASN A 101 19.32 -6.02 3.19
C ASN A 101 18.15 -6.95 2.85
N PHE A 102 18.37 -8.03 2.11
CA PHE A 102 17.33 -9.01 1.76
C PHE A 102 16.64 -9.57 3.01
N GLY A 103 15.31 -9.63 2.97
CA GLY A 103 14.51 -10.18 4.06
C GLY A 103 14.35 -9.24 5.28
N SER A 104 14.86 -8.02 5.23
CA SER A 104 14.63 -7.05 6.29
C SER A 104 13.14 -6.80 6.48
N ALA A 105 12.67 -6.88 7.73
CA ALA A 105 11.28 -6.55 8.11
C ALA A 105 10.87 -5.09 7.76
N ARG A 106 11.82 -4.24 7.38
CA ARG A 106 11.59 -2.87 6.90
C ARG A 106 11.03 -2.80 5.48
N GLN A 107 11.12 -3.91 4.74
CA GLN A 107 10.61 -3.99 3.39
C GLN A 107 9.17 -4.49 3.44
N PHE A 108 8.21 -3.69 2.98
CA PHE A 108 6.80 -4.06 2.84
C PHE A 108 6.59 -5.01 1.65
N ARG A 109 7.34 -6.11 1.62
CA ARG A 109 7.25 -7.12 0.58
C ARG A 109 7.06 -8.49 1.20
N ILE A 110 6.32 -9.34 0.50
CA ILE A 110 6.20 -10.75 0.84
C ILE A 110 7.32 -11.47 0.11
N TYR A 111 8.14 -12.16 0.88
CA TYR A 111 9.23 -12.97 0.39
C TYR A 111 8.90 -14.45 0.46
N LEU A 112 9.43 -15.18 -0.49
CA LEU A 112 9.40 -16.64 -0.54
C LEU A 112 10.84 -17.14 -0.46
N GLU A 113 11.02 -18.29 0.16
CA GLU A 113 12.26 -19.04 0.11
C GLU A 113 12.14 -20.13 -0.94
N VAL A 114 13.01 -20.08 -1.95
CA VAL A 114 13.03 -21.04 -3.07
C VAL A 114 14.48 -21.48 -3.28
N ASN A 115 14.73 -22.77 -3.12
CA ASN A 115 16.09 -23.36 -3.25
C ASN A 115 17.14 -22.58 -2.42
N ASN A 116 16.84 -22.34 -1.14
CA ASN A 116 17.67 -21.61 -0.18
C ASN A 116 17.97 -20.14 -0.60
N LYS A 117 17.11 -19.56 -1.43
CA LYS A 117 17.21 -18.17 -1.87
C LYS A 117 15.93 -17.41 -1.56
N THR A 118 16.07 -16.27 -0.91
CA THR A 118 14.95 -15.40 -0.58
C THR A 118 14.63 -14.47 -1.76
N ILE A 119 13.43 -14.56 -2.31
CA ILE A 119 12.96 -13.75 -3.43
C ILE A 119 11.60 -13.11 -3.14
N PRO A 120 11.26 -11.96 -3.72
CA PRO A 120 9.89 -11.45 -3.68
C PRO A 120 8.92 -12.42 -4.35
N PHE A 121 7.70 -12.58 -3.81
CA PHE A 121 6.71 -13.49 -4.41
C PHE A 121 6.37 -13.12 -5.87
N THR A 122 6.47 -11.84 -6.21
CA THR A 122 6.30 -11.32 -7.57
C THR A 122 7.39 -11.76 -8.54
N SER A 123 8.50 -12.27 -8.03
CA SER A 123 9.65 -12.74 -8.82
C SER A 123 9.66 -14.26 -9.02
N LEU A 124 8.65 -14.97 -8.51
CA LEU A 124 8.61 -16.43 -8.56
C LEU A 124 8.73 -17.00 -9.98
N SER A 125 8.17 -16.32 -10.99
CA SER A 125 8.20 -16.80 -12.39
C SER A 125 9.58 -16.71 -13.06
N PHE A 126 10.54 -16.02 -12.43
CA PHE A 126 11.92 -15.89 -12.92
C PHE A 126 12.95 -16.02 -11.79
N TYR A 127 12.62 -16.82 -10.79
CA TYR A 127 13.45 -17.01 -9.59
C TYR A 127 14.87 -17.49 -9.89
N ASP A 128 15.03 -18.32 -10.91
CA ASP A 128 16.31 -18.88 -11.39
C ASP A 128 17.28 -17.81 -11.88
N LYS A 129 16.75 -16.74 -12.48
CA LYS A 129 17.51 -15.61 -13.03
C LYS A 129 17.59 -14.43 -12.08
N PHE A 130 16.75 -14.37 -11.04
CA PHE A 130 16.56 -13.19 -10.20
C PHE A 130 17.88 -12.55 -9.74
N TYR A 131 18.81 -13.35 -9.23
CA TYR A 131 20.09 -12.84 -8.72
C TYR A 131 21.10 -12.44 -9.82
N LYS A 132 20.93 -12.92 -11.05
CA LYS A 132 21.76 -12.58 -12.20
C LYS A 132 21.33 -11.29 -12.89
N LEU A 133 20.08 -10.87 -12.69
CA LEU A 133 19.51 -9.68 -13.30
C LEU A 133 20.00 -8.41 -12.64
N LYS A 134 20.13 -7.35 -13.43
CA LYS A 134 20.37 -5.99 -12.94
C LYS A 134 19.13 -5.45 -12.20
N PRO A 135 19.28 -4.51 -11.27
CA PRO A 135 18.12 -3.96 -10.53
C PRO A 135 16.98 -3.45 -11.40
N VAL A 136 17.28 -2.80 -12.53
CA VAL A 136 16.26 -2.30 -13.47
C VAL A 136 15.53 -3.45 -14.17
N GLU A 137 16.24 -4.51 -14.54
CA GLU A 137 15.64 -5.69 -15.18
C GLU A 137 14.70 -6.42 -14.21
N ARG A 138 15.11 -6.55 -12.94
CA ARG A 138 14.24 -7.07 -11.87
C ARG A 138 12.99 -6.23 -11.73
N ALA A 139 13.13 -4.90 -11.70
CA ALA A 139 12.01 -3.97 -11.57
C ALA A 139 11.01 -4.14 -12.72
N ILE A 140 11.47 -4.21 -13.97
CA ILE A 140 10.62 -4.39 -15.15
C ILE A 140 9.86 -5.71 -15.08
N LEU A 141 10.58 -6.81 -14.82
CA LEU A 141 9.97 -8.15 -14.74
C LEU A 141 8.99 -8.28 -13.56
N GLU A 142 9.30 -7.71 -12.40
CA GLU A 142 8.37 -7.70 -11.27
C GLU A 142 7.09 -6.92 -11.56
N ILE A 143 7.20 -5.74 -12.17
CA ILE A 143 6.05 -4.94 -12.55
C ILE A 143 5.18 -5.74 -13.54
N ALA A 144 5.77 -6.26 -14.59
CA ALA A 144 5.05 -7.05 -15.59
C ALA A 144 4.37 -8.28 -14.97
N ASN A 145 5.08 -9.01 -14.12
CA ASN A 145 4.55 -10.19 -13.46
C ASN A 145 3.44 -9.85 -12.45
N TYR A 146 3.58 -8.78 -11.70
CA TYR A 146 2.53 -8.31 -10.79
C TYR A 146 1.23 -8.00 -11.55
N TYR A 147 1.30 -7.28 -12.66
CA TYR A 147 0.12 -7.01 -13.50
C TYR A 147 -0.51 -8.31 -14.01
N LYS A 148 0.31 -9.22 -14.53
CA LYS A 148 -0.17 -10.54 -14.99
C LYS A 148 -0.86 -11.33 -13.89
N LEU A 149 -0.28 -11.36 -12.68
CA LEU A 149 -0.86 -12.04 -11.53
C LEU A 149 -2.16 -11.37 -11.07
N SER A 150 -2.21 -10.04 -11.06
CA SER A 150 -3.41 -9.27 -10.69
C SER A 150 -4.56 -9.54 -11.67
N GLU A 151 -4.31 -9.50 -12.96
CA GLU A 151 -5.33 -9.79 -13.98
C GLU A 151 -5.80 -11.26 -13.92
N LYS A 152 -4.89 -12.19 -13.73
CA LYS A 152 -5.24 -13.61 -13.51
C LYS A 152 -6.11 -13.77 -12.27
N PHE A 153 -5.78 -13.09 -11.18
CA PHE A 153 -6.58 -13.09 -9.96
C PHE A 153 -7.99 -12.56 -10.21
N LYS A 154 -8.12 -11.40 -10.85
CA LYS A 154 -9.41 -10.77 -11.17
C LYS A 154 -10.29 -11.69 -12.01
N LYS A 155 -9.74 -12.24 -13.09
CA LYS A 155 -10.47 -13.18 -13.97
C LYS A 155 -10.95 -14.41 -13.21
N LYS A 156 -10.04 -15.05 -12.44
CA LYS A 156 -10.35 -16.30 -11.71
C LYS A 156 -11.36 -16.10 -10.57
N ASN A 157 -11.38 -14.93 -9.95
CA ASN A 157 -12.17 -14.65 -8.76
C ASN A 157 -13.28 -13.62 -9.02
N PHE A 158 -13.69 -13.41 -10.25
CA PHE A 158 -14.65 -12.39 -10.64
C PHE A 158 -15.91 -12.36 -9.75
N LYS A 159 -16.55 -13.50 -9.53
CA LYS A 159 -17.74 -13.61 -8.69
C LYS A 159 -17.51 -13.16 -7.23
N LEU A 160 -16.30 -13.34 -6.73
CA LEU A 160 -15.91 -12.98 -5.36
C LEU A 160 -15.65 -11.49 -5.18
N ILE A 161 -15.13 -10.83 -6.22
CA ILE A 161 -14.60 -9.46 -6.13
C ILE A 161 -15.48 -8.39 -6.78
N ASN A 162 -16.41 -8.79 -7.68
CA ASN A 162 -17.15 -7.90 -8.57
C ASN A 162 -17.80 -6.69 -7.84
N ASN A 163 -18.40 -6.89 -6.65
CA ASN A 163 -19.05 -5.83 -5.87
C ASN A 163 -18.15 -5.23 -4.78
N ASN A 164 -16.93 -5.70 -4.66
CA ASN A 164 -16.04 -5.39 -3.55
C ASN A 164 -14.69 -4.83 -3.96
N LEU A 165 -14.38 -4.81 -5.26
CA LEU A 165 -13.12 -4.30 -5.79
C LEU A 165 -13.39 -3.28 -6.89
N ILE A 166 -12.67 -2.16 -6.81
CA ILE A 166 -12.53 -1.21 -7.92
C ILE A 166 -11.05 -0.96 -8.19
N SER A 167 -10.70 -0.82 -9.48
CA SER A 167 -9.37 -0.37 -9.89
C SER A 167 -9.44 1.09 -10.33
N ILE A 168 -8.49 1.88 -9.87
CA ILE A 168 -8.39 3.31 -10.14
C ILE A 168 -7.03 3.60 -10.75
N PRO A 169 -6.96 4.05 -12.00
CA PRO A 169 -5.71 4.52 -12.59
C PRO A 169 -5.21 5.76 -11.83
N PHE A 170 -3.99 5.71 -11.34
CA PHE A 170 -3.41 6.79 -10.53
C PHE A 170 -3.29 8.09 -11.32
N GLU A 171 -2.84 8.00 -12.56
CA GLU A 171 -2.62 9.14 -13.42
C GLU A 171 -3.94 9.87 -13.69
N ASP A 172 -5.00 9.14 -14.03
CA ASP A 172 -6.33 9.72 -14.23
C ASP A 172 -6.88 10.31 -12.94
N PHE A 173 -6.66 9.63 -11.80
CA PHE A 173 -7.11 10.11 -10.50
C PHE A 173 -6.48 11.45 -10.13
N VAL A 174 -5.17 11.62 -10.37
CA VAL A 174 -4.50 12.87 -9.99
C VAL A 174 -4.80 14.03 -10.93
N LEU A 175 -5.19 13.75 -12.16
CA LEU A 175 -5.61 14.77 -13.13
C LEU A 175 -7.10 15.10 -13.01
N GLN A 176 -7.94 14.09 -12.86
CA GLN A 176 -9.40 14.18 -12.81
C GLN A 176 -9.98 13.39 -11.63
N PRO A 177 -9.82 13.85 -10.38
CA PRO A 177 -10.16 13.07 -9.19
C PRO A 177 -11.67 12.82 -9.01
N ASN A 178 -12.53 13.72 -9.46
CA ASN A 178 -13.96 13.68 -9.13
C ASN A 178 -14.69 12.40 -9.56
N PRO A 179 -14.52 11.88 -10.80
CA PRO A 179 -15.14 10.62 -11.21
C PRO A 179 -14.72 9.45 -10.32
N HIS A 180 -13.44 9.40 -9.95
CA HIS A 180 -12.87 8.34 -9.13
C HIS A 180 -13.33 8.41 -7.69
N ILE A 181 -13.39 9.62 -7.11
CA ILE A 181 -13.93 9.84 -5.76
C ILE A 181 -15.41 9.44 -5.71
N ASN A 182 -16.19 9.71 -6.75
CA ASN A 182 -17.57 9.26 -6.84
C ASN A 182 -17.67 7.72 -6.86
N LYS A 183 -16.82 7.04 -7.63
CA LYS A 183 -16.72 5.57 -7.64
C LYS A 183 -16.37 5.02 -6.26
N ILE A 184 -15.42 5.64 -5.56
CA ILE A 184 -15.05 5.25 -4.19
C ILE A 184 -16.21 5.44 -3.25
N ALA A 185 -16.86 6.60 -3.28
CA ALA A 185 -18.02 6.90 -2.43
C ALA A 185 -19.15 5.88 -2.63
N LYS A 186 -19.45 5.54 -3.89
CA LYS A 186 -20.43 4.50 -4.22
C LYS A 186 -20.02 3.12 -3.67
N LEU A 187 -18.77 2.72 -3.84
CA LEU A 187 -18.25 1.44 -3.31
C LEU A 187 -18.39 1.36 -1.79
N LEU A 188 -18.12 2.46 -1.10
CA LEU A 188 -18.17 2.55 0.36
C LEU A 188 -19.56 2.84 0.90
N ASN A 189 -20.55 3.01 0.04
CA ASN A 189 -21.89 3.44 0.40
C ASN A 189 -21.90 4.69 1.29
N THR A 190 -21.16 5.72 0.85
CA THR A 190 -20.99 6.96 1.61
C THR A 190 -21.00 8.18 0.67
N ASN A 191 -20.97 9.37 1.25
CA ASN A 191 -20.94 10.63 0.53
C ASN A 191 -19.59 11.36 0.75
N LYS A 192 -19.28 12.26 -0.18
CA LYS A 192 -18.16 13.17 0.00
C LYS A 192 -18.42 14.11 1.18
N SER A 193 -17.43 14.32 2.00
CA SER A 193 -17.49 15.30 3.07
C SER A 193 -16.79 16.61 2.67
N ASN A 194 -17.04 17.69 3.41
CA ASN A 194 -16.32 18.95 3.23
C ASN A 194 -14.80 18.80 3.40
N LYS A 195 -14.36 17.81 4.16
CA LYS A 195 -12.94 17.49 4.33
C LYS A 195 -12.30 16.93 3.04
N THR A 196 -13.09 16.30 2.15
CA THR A 196 -12.59 15.74 0.88
C THR A 196 -11.89 16.82 0.04
N LYS A 197 -12.57 17.97 -0.16
CA LYS A 197 -11.98 19.09 -0.92
C LYS A 197 -10.70 19.61 -0.27
N LYS A 198 -10.72 19.80 1.05
CA LYS A 198 -9.54 20.26 1.81
C LYS A 198 -8.36 19.30 1.66
N THR A 199 -8.61 18.00 1.79
CA THR A 199 -7.59 16.96 1.62
C THR A 199 -7.03 16.93 0.21
N MET A 200 -7.87 17.06 -0.81
CA MET A 200 -7.42 17.12 -2.21
C MET A 200 -6.47 18.30 -2.44
N ILE A 201 -6.81 19.48 -1.94
CA ILE A 201 -5.94 20.66 -2.07
C ILE A 201 -4.60 20.42 -1.36
N GLN A 202 -4.62 19.86 -0.14
CA GLN A 202 -3.40 19.53 0.60
C GLN A 202 -2.51 18.54 -0.15
N GLN A 203 -3.11 17.61 -0.88
CA GLN A 203 -2.41 16.60 -1.69
C GLN A 203 -2.10 17.08 -3.12
N LYS A 204 -2.33 18.37 -3.40
CA LYS A 204 -2.13 18.99 -4.73
C LYS A 204 -2.86 18.21 -5.84
N VAL A 205 -4.14 17.93 -5.61
CA VAL A 205 -5.04 17.25 -6.56
C VAL A 205 -6.27 18.12 -6.77
N PRO A 206 -6.73 18.40 -8.01
CA PRO A 206 -6.18 17.91 -9.28
C PRO A 206 -4.82 18.53 -9.63
N ARG A 207 -4.00 17.76 -10.31
CA ARG A 207 -2.73 18.23 -10.87
C ARG A 207 -2.92 18.77 -12.29
N LYS A 208 -2.08 19.74 -12.68
CA LYS A 208 -2.02 20.19 -14.08
C LYS A 208 -1.28 19.17 -14.97
N LYS A 209 -0.22 18.58 -14.44
CA LYS A 209 0.58 17.53 -15.08
C LYS A 209 0.80 16.38 -14.10
N ILE A 210 1.01 15.18 -14.59
CA ILE A 210 1.28 13.98 -13.78
C ILE A 210 2.51 14.19 -12.90
N SER A 211 3.52 14.89 -13.42
CA SER A 211 4.77 15.20 -12.71
C SER A 211 4.62 16.20 -11.56
N ASP A 212 3.49 16.92 -11.47
CA ASP A 212 3.28 17.95 -10.45
C ASP A 212 3.20 17.35 -9.04
N GLY A 213 4.14 17.06 -8.35
CA GLY A 213 4.12 16.45 -7.01
C GLY A 213 5.08 15.30 -6.88
N ILE A 214 5.90 15.06 -7.92
CA ILE A 214 7.08 14.22 -7.80
C ILE A 214 8.18 15.13 -7.22
N PRO A 215 8.73 14.79 -6.04
CA PRO A 215 9.86 15.55 -5.50
C PRO A 215 11.02 15.54 -6.50
N LEU A 216 11.55 16.71 -6.83
CA LEU A 216 12.68 16.85 -7.76
C LEU A 216 13.94 16.08 -7.30
N ASP A 217 14.05 15.81 -6.00
CA ASP A 217 15.13 15.00 -5.43
C ASP A 217 15.11 13.53 -5.86
N ILE A 218 13.96 13.00 -6.29
CA ILE A 218 13.88 11.65 -6.87
C ILE A 218 14.64 11.58 -8.19
N TYR A 219 14.56 12.63 -9.02
CA TYR A 219 15.30 12.69 -10.28
C TYR A 219 16.81 12.92 -10.10
N LYS A 220 17.22 13.52 -8.98
CA LYS A 220 18.63 13.74 -8.66
C LYS A 220 19.34 12.48 -8.14
N ARG A 221 18.60 11.43 -7.80
CA ARG A 221 19.12 10.15 -7.26
C ARG A 221 19.26 9.06 -8.32
N CYS A 222 18.89 9.35 -9.55
CA CYS A 222 19.03 8.50 -10.73
C CYS A 222 20.13 9.01 -11.63
#